data_9b2c8dfb4a1bb17f03078e2afc83e36c
#
_entry.id   9b2c8dfb4a1bb17f03078e2afc83e36c
#
_cell.length_a   1.000
_cell.length_b   1.000
_cell.length_c   1.000
_cell.angle_alpha   90.00
_cell.angle_beta   90.00
_cell.angle_gamma   90.00
#
_symmetry.space_group_name_H-M   'P 1'
#
loop_
_entity.id
_entity.type
_entity.pdbx_description
1 polymer ?
#
loop_
_entity_poly.entity_id
_entity_poly.type
_entity_poly.pdbx_seq_one_letter_code
_entity_poly.pdbx_strand_id
1 'polypeptide(L)'
;MTFESPDSGDRVNRAWYCPRSYEELVSRREAMVSWNEVHYGFLGRSPDHVASTLAGLYMGLDTFEGYDPARAGALADYYRYARDNDLFVTYTIINPQGDRTRQAHDQADELMTMRVLDRDAKGIVVKGAKMLGTSCLMADEVFVSCIQPLGEGDEPYAVSCVISMNAAGL
;
A
#
# COMPACT_ATOMS: atom_id res chain seq x y z
N MET A 1 -8.36 2.67 20.93
CA MET A 1 -7.53 2.80 19.71
C MET A 1 -6.92 1.48 19.25
N THR A 2 -7.02 0.40 20.03
CA THR A 2 -6.49 -0.94 19.71
C THR A 2 -7.59 -1.99 19.67
N PHE A 3 -7.29 -3.16 19.10
CA PHE A 3 -8.10 -4.39 19.19
C PHE A 3 -7.15 -5.58 19.32
N GLU A 4 -7.70 -6.74 19.66
CA GLU A 4 -6.93 -7.98 19.74
C GLU A 4 -6.81 -8.61 18.35
N SER A 5 -5.59 -8.87 17.90
CA SER A 5 -5.35 -9.54 16.62
C SER A 5 -5.91 -10.97 16.67
N PRO A 6 -6.70 -11.38 15.67
CA PRO A 6 -7.23 -12.75 15.63
C PRO A 6 -6.16 -13.82 15.36
N ASP A 7 -4.97 -13.42 14.87
CA ASP A 7 -3.89 -14.34 14.54
C ASP A 7 -2.85 -14.43 15.67
N SER A 8 -2.39 -13.29 16.20
CA SER A 8 -1.35 -13.26 17.25
C SER A 8 -1.91 -13.19 18.67
N GLY A 9 -3.13 -12.70 18.86
CA GLY A 9 -3.70 -12.39 20.18
C GLY A 9 -3.17 -11.09 20.81
N ASP A 10 -2.24 -10.41 20.15
CA ASP A 10 -1.67 -9.15 20.63
C ASP A 10 -2.61 -7.96 20.41
N ARG A 11 -2.37 -6.89 21.18
CA ARG A 11 -3.09 -5.63 21.03
C ARG A 11 -2.47 -4.81 19.90
N VAL A 12 -3.18 -4.71 18.78
CA VAL A 12 -2.75 -4.00 17.56
C VAL A 12 -3.61 -2.75 17.29
N ASN A 13 -3.13 -1.87 16.44
CA ASN A 13 -3.79 -0.62 16.08
C ASN A 13 -5.12 -0.88 15.37
N ARG A 14 -6.19 -0.20 15.81
CA ARG A 14 -7.52 -0.33 15.21
C ARG A 14 -7.62 0.20 13.77
N ALA A 15 -6.63 0.91 13.28
CA ALA A 15 -6.53 1.27 11.87
C ALA A 15 -6.53 0.04 10.94
N TRP A 16 -5.97 -1.06 11.40
CA TRP A 16 -5.93 -2.35 10.70
C TRP A 16 -7.22 -3.17 10.79
N TYR A 17 -8.20 -2.71 11.58
CA TYR A 17 -9.43 -3.47 11.79
C TYR A 17 -10.28 -3.54 10.53
N CYS A 18 -10.79 -4.73 10.21
CA CYS A 18 -11.72 -5.00 9.11
C CYS A 18 -13.16 -5.04 9.65
N PRO A 19 -13.90 -3.91 9.65
CA PRO A 19 -15.24 -3.86 10.23
C PRO A 19 -16.25 -4.65 9.38
N ARG A 20 -17.13 -5.38 10.05
CA ARG A 20 -18.20 -6.19 9.44
C ARG A 20 -19.60 -5.75 9.85
N SER A 21 -19.70 -4.76 10.73
CA SER A 21 -20.98 -4.15 11.13
C SER A 21 -20.88 -2.64 11.17
N TYR A 22 -22.03 -1.97 11.27
CA TYR A 22 -22.07 -0.52 11.42
C TYR A 22 -21.39 -0.06 12.71
N GLU A 23 -21.64 -0.76 13.82
CA GLU A 23 -21.05 -0.46 15.13
C GLU A 23 -19.54 -0.59 15.12
N GLU A 24 -19.01 -1.62 14.45
CA GLU A 24 -17.56 -1.82 14.28
C GLU A 24 -16.95 -0.72 13.42
N LEU A 25 -17.64 -0.28 12.37
CA LEU A 25 -17.22 0.83 11.52
C LEU A 25 -17.16 2.14 12.32
N VAL A 26 -18.19 2.41 13.15
CA VAL A 26 -18.22 3.57 14.06
C VAL A 26 -17.07 3.52 15.03
N SER A 27 -16.85 2.38 15.69
CA SER A 27 -15.76 2.19 16.65
C SER A 27 -14.36 2.38 16.00
N ARG A 28 -14.20 1.93 14.75
CA ARG A 28 -12.99 2.18 13.98
C ARG A 28 -12.81 3.68 13.69
N ARG A 29 -13.87 4.36 13.27
CA ARG A 29 -13.86 5.81 13.03
C ARG A 29 -13.49 6.59 14.29
N GLU A 30 -14.02 6.23 15.45
CA GLU A 30 -13.69 6.87 16.74
C GLU A 30 -12.20 6.72 17.07
N ALA A 31 -11.60 5.57 16.76
CA ALA A 31 -10.16 5.39 16.91
C ALA A 31 -9.36 6.36 16.01
N MET A 32 -9.80 6.59 14.75
CA MET A 32 -9.16 7.57 13.86
C MET A 32 -9.32 9.00 14.39
N VAL A 33 -10.48 9.34 14.94
CA VAL A 33 -10.71 10.65 15.59
C VAL A 33 -9.72 10.85 16.74
N SER A 34 -9.57 9.85 17.62
CA SER A 34 -8.62 9.92 18.74
C SER A 34 -7.17 10.09 18.26
N TRP A 35 -6.79 9.46 17.14
CA TRP A 35 -5.49 9.70 16.50
C TRP A 35 -5.31 11.15 16.06
N ASN A 36 -6.34 11.71 15.39
CA ASN A 36 -6.30 13.08 14.93
C ASN A 36 -6.21 14.09 16.08
N GLU A 37 -6.83 13.81 17.22
CA GLU A 37 -6.70 14.62 18.43
C GLU A 37 -5.26 14.64 18.96
N VAL A 38 -4.55 13.52 18.94
CA VAL A 38 -3.15 13.42 19.40
C VAL A 38 -2.20 14.28 18.57
N HIS A 39 -2.36 14.32 17.26
CA HIS A 39 -1.46 15.08 16.38
C HIS A 39 -2.09 16.40 15.87
N TYR A 40 -3.25 16.81 16.40
CA TYR A 40 -3.93 18.07 16.04
C TYR A 40 -4.16 18.28 14.53
N GLY A 41 -4.26 17.19 13.76
CA GLY A 41 -4.40 17.24 12.31
C GLY A 41 -3.14 17.61 11.52
N PHE A 42 -1.98 17.76 12.18
CA PHE A 42 -0.73 18.13 11.49
C PHE A 42 -0.07 17.00 10.72
N LEU A 43 -0.42 15.76 10.99
CA LEU A 43 0.12 14.62 10.28
C LEU A 43 -0.73 14.30 9.03
N GLY A 44 -0.37 14.89 7.90
CA GLY A 44 -1.14 14.80 6.65
C GLY A 44 -1.20 13.41 6.00
N ARG A 45 -0.30 12.52 6.39
CA ARG A 45 -0.29 11.10 6.02
C ARG A 45 -0.06 10.28 7.27
N SER A 46 -1.10 10.15 8.07
CA SER A 46 -1.06 9.35 9.29
C SER A 46 -1.02 7.84 8.98
N PRO A 47 -0.51 7.01 9.90
CA PRO A 47 -0.38 5.56 9.72
C PRO A 47 -1.68 4.86 9.34
N ASP A 48 -2.83 5.39 9.78
CA ASP A 48 -4.15 4.83 9.50
C ASP A 48 -4.54 4.88 8.01
N HIS A 49 -3.95 5.76 7.21
CA HIS A 49 -4.32 5.93 5.80
C HIS A 49 -4.05 4.67 4.97
N VAL A 50 -2.80 4.18 4.97
CA VAL A 50 -2.44 2.98 4.21
C VAL A 50 -2.92 1.72 4.91
N ALA A 51 -2.94 1.68 6.26
CA ALA A 51 -3.56 0.59 7.01
C ALA A 51 -5.03 0.40 6.59
N SER A 52 -5.78 1.49 6.40
CA SER A 52 -7.15 1.44 5.89
C SER A 52 -7.25 0.89 4.47
N THR A 53 -6.33 1.29 3.60
CA THR A 53 -6.27 0.80 2.22
C THR A 53 -5.99 -0.69 2.20
N LEU A 54 -4.99 -1.15 2.95
CA LEU A 54 -4.63 -2.57 3.03
C LEU A 54 -5.73 -3.42 3.68
N ALA A 55 -6.40 -2.91 4.71
CA ALA A 55 -7.57 -3.55 5.29
C ALA A 55 -8.71 -3.71 4.27
N GLY A 56 -8.95 -2.68 3.44
CA GLY A 56 -9.92 -2.75 2.34
C GLY A 56 -9.55 -3.78 1.28
N LEU A 57 -8.29 -3.85 0.87
CA LEU A 57 -7.80 -4.86 -0.06
C LEU A 57 -7.93 -6.28 0.53
N TYR A 58 -7.61 -6.45 1.81
CA TYR A 58 -7.78 -7.72 2.52
C TYR A 58 -9.26 -8.14 2.63
N MET A 59 -10.17 -7.20 2.82
CA MET A 59 -11.63 -7.49 2.83
C MET A 59 -12.16 -7.91 1.46
N GLY A 60 -11.48 -7.54 0.38
CA GLY A 60 -11.83 -7.89 -1.00
C GLY A 60 -10.97 -9.02 -1.59
N LEU A 61 -10.39 -9.90 -0.78
CA LEU A 61 -9.48 -10.96 -1.24
C LEU A 61 -10.09 -11.90 -2.26
N ASP A 62 -11.38 -12.19 -2.17
CA ASP A 62 -12.13 -13.02 -3.12
C ASP A 62 -12.00 -12.54 -4.58
N THR A 63 -11.95 -11.22 -4.77
CA THR A 63 -11.72 -10.64 -6.10
C THR A 63 -10.31 -11.00 -6.62
N PHE A 64 -9.30 -10.96 -5.76
CA PHE A 64 -7.92 -11.29 -6.14
C PHE A 64 -7.73 -12.81 -6.29
N GLU A 65 -8.35 -13.62 -5.44
CA GLU A 65 -8.32 -15.08 -5.52
C GLU A 65 -8.89 -15.59 -6.85
N GLY A 66 -9.95 -14.96 -7.35
CA GLY A 66 -10.53 -15.27 -8.65
C GLY A 66 -9.60 -15.00 -9.83
N TYR A 67 -8.57 -14.19 -9.64
CA TYR A 67 -7.60 -13.80 -10.67
C TYR A 67 -6.24 -14.50 -10.52
N ASP A 68 -5.67 -14.47 -9.32
CA ASP A 68 -4.38 -15.12 -9.00
C ASP A 68 -4.34 -15.48 -7.50
N PRO A 69 -4.63 -16.73 -7.14
CA PRO A 69 -4.65 -17.16 -5.74
C PRO A 69 -3.33 -16.97 -5.00
N ALA A 70 -2.18 -17.08 -5.70
CA ALA A 70 -0.87 -16.90 -5.08
C ALA A 70 -0.65 -15.43 -4.65
N ARG A 71 -1.10 -14.49 -5.47
CA ARG A 71 -1.03 -13.06 -5.14
C ARG A 71 -2.03 -12.68 -4.06
N ALA A 72 -3.21 -13.26 -4.06
CA ALA A 72 -4.18 -13.08 -2.99
C ALA A 72 -3.61 -13.59 -1.64
N GLY A 73 -2.97 -14.76 -1.64
CA GLY A 73 -2.25 -15.29 -0.49
C GLY A 73 -1.16 -14.34 0.01
N ALA A 74 -0.31 -13.84 -0.89
CA ALA A 74 0.75 -12.88 -0.54
C ALA A 74 0.19 -11.57 0.05
N LEU A 75 -0.92 -11.06 -0.49
CA LEU A 75 -1.61 -9.88 0.07
C LEU A 75 -2.15 -10.15 1.47
N ALA A 76 -2.75 -11.33 1.69
CA ALA A 76 -3.27 -11.73 2.99
C ALA A 76 -2.16 -11.86 4.04
N ASP A 77 -1.04 -12.49 3.67
CA ASP A 77 0.11 -12.67 4.56
C ASP A 77 0.77 -11.32 4.87
N TYR A 78 0.91 -10.46 3.88
CA TYR A 78 1.43 -9.10 4.10
C TYR A 78 0.53 -8.29 5.03
N TYR A 79 -0.80 -8.33 4.84
CA TYR A 79 -1.74 -7.62 5.71
C TYR A 79 -1.60 -8.07 7.17
N ARG A 80 -1.52 -9.40 7.43
CA ARG A 80 -1.34 -9.94 8.77
C ARG A 80 -0.01 -9.49 9.37
N TYR A 81 1.07 -9.59 8.60
CA TYR A 81 2.40 -9.15 9.01
C TYR A 81 2.41 -7.65 9.39
N ALA A 82 1.89 -6.79 8.53
CA ALA A 82 1.89 -5.35 8.76
C ALA A 82 1.03 -4.96 9.97
N ARG A 83 -0.14 -5.59 10.12
CA ARG A 83 -1.03 -5.40 11.27
C ARG A 83 -0.37 -5.82 12.59
N ASP A 84 0.21 -7.03 12.63
CA ASP A 84 0.70 -7.64 13.88
C ASP A 84 2.05 -7.03 14.32
N ASN A 85 2.76 -6.38 13.43
CA ASN A 85 3.95 -5.60 13.73
C ASN A 85 3.69 -4.08 13.84
N ASP A 86 2.42 -3.64 13.72
CA ASP A 86 1.99 -2.24 13.77
C ASP A 86 2.83 -1.33 12.86
N LEU A 87 3.08 -1.77 11.63
CA LEU A 87 3.94 -1.05 10.70
C LEU A 87 3.34 0.31 10.30
N PHE A 88 4.18 1.32 10.22
CA PHE A 88 3.85 2.54 9.51
C PHE A 88 4.17 2.37 8.03
N VAL A 89 3.14 2.20 7.22
CA VAL A 89 3.27 2.11 5.76
C VAL A 89 2.82 3.44 5.15
N THR A 90 3.71 4.09 4.42
CA THR A 90 3.35 5.23 3.58
C THR A 90 3.03 4.77 2.16
N TYR A 91 2.70 5.71 1.25
CA TYR A 91 2.45 5.33 -0.13
C TYR A 91 3.01 6.35 -1.12
N THR A 92 3.27 5.88 -2.33
CA THR A 92 3.58 6.70 -3.49
C THR A 92 2.92 6.13 -4.73
N ILE A 93 2.17 6.98 -5.44
CA ILE A 93 1.33 6.58 -6.58
C ILE A 93 1.52 7.51 -7.79
N ILE A 94 2.22 8.63 -7.61
CA ILE A 94 2.39 9.64 -8.63
C ILE A 94 3.63 9.33 -9.47
N ASN A 95 3.46 9.27 -10.79
CA ASN A 95 4.58 9.16 -11.70
C ASN A 95 5.34 10.50 -11.80
N PRO A 96 6.66 10.47 -12.08
CA PRO A 96 7.41 11.67 -12.47
C PRO A 96 6.73 12.43 -13.61
N GLN A 97 7.00 13.71 -13.69
CA GLN A 97 6.42 14.55 -14.75
C GLN A 97 7.11 14.25 -16.09
N GLY A 98 6.38 13.56 -16.97
CA GLY A 98 6.75 13.30 -18.34
C GLY A 98 5.82 13.99 -19.31
N ASP A 99 5.82 13.55 -20.56
CA ASP A 99 4.86 13.97 -21.57
C ASP A 99 3.47 13.38 -21.25
N ARG A 100 2.55 14.23 -20.82
CA ARG A 100 1.18 13.82 -20.42
C ARG A 100 0.29 13.37 -21.57
N THR A 101 0.75 13.57 -22.82
CA THR A 101 0.04 13.11 -24.02
C THR A 101 0.39 11.68 -24.41
N ARG A 102 1.41 11.10 -23.75
CA ARG A 102 1.94 9.77 -24.05
C ARG A 102 1.65 8.78 -22.93
N GLN A 103 1.50 7.52 -23.30
CA GLN A 103 1.42 6.39 -22.37
C GLN A 103 2.76 6.16 -21.65
N ALA A 104 2.75 5.33 -20.60
CA ALA A 104 3.95 5.05 -19.81
C ALA A 104 5.06 4.38 -20.64
N HIS A 105 4.68 3.43 -21.52
CA HIS A 105 5.63 2.72 -22.40
C HIS A 105 6.16 3.59 -23.55
N ASP A 106 5.49 4.69 -23.88
CA ASP A 106 5.85 5.58 -25.01
C ASP A 106 6.62 6.85 -24.57
N GLN A 107 7.01 6.93 -23.30
CA GLN A 107 7.87 8.00 -22.81
C GLN A 107 9.27 7.90 -23.40
N ALA A 108 9.98 9.05 -23.49
CA ALA A 108 11.34 9.10 -24.02
C ALA A 108 12.35 8.26 -23.21
N ASP A 109 12.08 8.05 -21.94
CA ASP A 109 12.83 7.17 -21.05
C ASP A 109 11.84 6.15 -20.43
N GLU A 110 11.98 4.90 -20.79
CA GLU A 110 11.18 3.79 -20.26
C GLU A 110 11.31 3.61 -18.75
N LEU A 111 12.40 4.08 -18.15
CA LEU A 111 12.70 3.99 -16.74
C LEU A 111 12.29 5.23 -15.95
N MET A 112 11.69 6.22 -16.62
CA MET A 112 11.16 7.40 -15.94
C MET A 112 10.13 7.02 -14.88
N THR A 113 9.24 6.09 -15.20
CA THR A 113 8.21 5.57 -14.29
C THR A 113 8.56 4.16 -13.87
N MET A 114 8.27 3.83 -12.62
CA MET A 114 8.55 2.49 -12.10
C MET A 114 7.84 1.40 -12.90
N ARG A 115 8.62 0.41 -13.33
CA ARG A 115 8.15 -0.78 -14.06
C ARG A 115 8.82 -2.05 -13.53
N VAL A 116 8.19 -3.18 -13.81
CA VAL A 116 8.79 -4.50 -13.59
C VAL A 116 9.80 -4.76 -14.70
N LEU A 117 11.04 -5.10 -14.32
CA LEU A 117 12.11 -5.51 -15.24
C LEU A 117 12.22 -7.01 -15.33
N ASP A 118 12.04 -7.71 -14.21
CA ASP A 118 12.21 -9.16 -14.13
C ASP A 118 11.31 -9.73 -13.04
N ARG A 119 11.03 -11.04 -13.16
CA ARG A 119 10.24 -11.81 -12.21
C ARG A 119 10.79 -13.22 -12.10
N ASP A 120 11.01 -13.65 -10.87
CA ASP A 120 11.39 -15.02 -10.55
C ASP A 120 10.61 -15.58 -9.36
N ALA A 121 10.99 -16.76 -8.88
CA ALA A 121 10.36 -17.38 -7.72
C ALA A 121 10.59 -16.64 -6.40
N LYS A 122 11.51 -15.68 -6.35
CA LYS A 122 11.84 -14.87 -5.16
C LYS A 122 11.09 -13.56 -5.13
N GLY A 123 10.55 -13.11 -6.27
CA GLY A 123 9.79 -11.87 -6.35
C GLY A 123 9.93 -11.15 -7.69
N ILE A 124 9.88 -9.84 -7.63
CA ILE A 124 9.99 -8.97 -8.80
C ILE A 124 11.17 -8.00 -8.65
N VAL A 125 11.83 -7.70 -9.76
CA VAL A 125 12.78 -6.61 -9.85
C VAL A 125 12.08 -5.42 -10.50
N VAL A 126 12.03 -4.31 -9.78
CA VAL A 126 11.43 -3.06 -10.27
C VAL A 126 12.50 -1.98 -10.44
N LYS A 127 12.31 -1.10 -11.41
CA LYS A 127 13.17 0.07 -11.63
C LYS A 127 12.35 1.24 -12.16
N GLY A 128 12.82 2.45 -11.87
CA GLY A 128 12.15 3.70 -12.23
C GLY A 128 11.76 4.50 -11.00
N ALA A 129 11.01 5.56 -11.18
CA ALA A 129 10.69 6.47 -10.09
C ALA A 129 9.17 6.63 -9.86
N LYS A 130 8.84 6.93 -8.61
CA LYS A 130 7.56 7.49 -8.17
C LYS A 130 7.82 8.73 -7.33
N MET A 131 6.84 9.61 -7.24
CA MET A 131 6.99 10.90 -6.54
C MET A 131 6.05 11.01 -5.36
N LEU A 132 6.42 11.92 -4.43
CA LEU A 132 5.61 12.35 -3.30
C LEU A 132 5.38 11.25 -2.25
N GLY A 133 6.46 10.59 -1.82
CA GLY A 133 6.45 9.70 -0.66
C GLY A 133 6.34 10.48 0.65
N THR A 134 5.17 11.08 0.93
CA THR A 134 4.93 11.84 2.16
C THR A 134 5.14 10.95 3.37
N SER A 135 5.90 11.44 4.35
CA SER A 135 6.27 10.74 5.59
C SER A 135 7.20 9.51 5.41
N CYS A 136 7.79 9.31 4.24
CA CYS A 136 8.66 8.14 3.99
C CYS A 136 9.86 8.06 4.95
N LEU A 137 10.38 9.20 5.43
CA LEU A 137 11.47 9.23 6.42
C LEU A 137 11.09 8.63 7.79
N MET A 138 9.79 8.49 8.07
CA MET A 138 9.26 7.95 9.32
C MET A 138 8.60 6.58 9.14
N ALA A 139 8.45 6.14 7.88
CA ALA A 139 7.77 4.90 7.56
C ALA A 139 8.72 3.70 7.59
N ASP A 140 8.19 2.55 7.95
CA ASP A 140 8.88 1.26 7.86
C ASP A 140 8.91 0.78 6.41
N GLU A 141 7.81 1.02 5.69
CA GLU A 141 7.62 0.53 4.33
C GLU A 141 6.83 1.54 3.47
N VAL A 142 6.96 1.42 2.15
CA VAL A 142 6.20 2.21 1.19
C VAL A 142 5.35 1.34 0.29
N PHE A 143 4.04 1.58 0.27
CA PHE A 143 3.12 1.02 -0.70
C PHE A 143 3.22 1.80 -2.00
N VAL A 144 3.71 1.16 -3.03
CA VAL A 144 3.83 1.72 -4.38
C VAL A 144 2.69 1.21 -5.24
N SER A 145 2.01 2.09 -5.93
CA SER A 145 0.89 1.71 -6.80
C SER A 145 0.80 2.63 -8.03
N CYS A 146 -0.15 2.34 -8.89
CA CYS A 146 -0.46 3.13 -10.07
C CYS A 146 -1.86 3.73 -9.94
N ILE A 147 -1.97 5.05 -10.16
CA ILE A 147 -3.26 5.76 -10.16
C ILE A 147 -3.73 6.11 -11.57
N GLN A 148 -2.79 6.21 -12.51
CA GLN A 148 -3.13 6.58 -13.89
C GLN A 148 -3.71 5.37 -14.62
N PRO A 149 -4.72 5.59 -15.48
CA PRO A 149 -5.17 4.56 -16.39
C PRO A 149 -4.00 4.05 -17.25
N LEU A 150 -3.89 2.73 -17.36
CA LEU A 150 -2.90 2.07 -18.19
C LEU A 150 -3.57 1.57 -19.48
N GLY A 151 -2.84 1.67 -20.59
CA GLY A 151 -3.26 1.20 -21.90
C GLY A 151 -2.55 -0.09 -22.31
N GLU A 152 -2.84 -0.55 -23.51
CA GLU A 152 -2.11 -1.64 -24.15
C GLU A 152 -0.63 -1.26 -24.30
N GLY A 153 0.28 -2.14 -23.90
CA GLY A 153 1.72 -1.91 -23.86
C GLY A 153 2.24 -1.40 -22.49
N ASP A 154 1.35 -1.01 -21.58
CA ASP A 154 1.73 -0.55 -20.25
C ASP A 154 1.80 -1.70 -19.19
N GLU A 155 1.67 -2.96 -19.56
CA GLU A 155 1.64 -4.10 -18.67
C GLU A 155 2.83 -4.15 -17.67
N PRO A 156 4.07 -3.81 -18.07
CA PRO A 156 5.20 -3.76 -17.13
C PRO A 156 5.06 -2.69 -16.05
N TYR A 157 4.25 -1.65 -16.28
CA TYR A 157 3.98 -0.56 -15.34
C TYR A 157 2.79 -0.83 -14.42
N ALA A 158 2.02 -1.88 -14.70
CA ALA A 158 0.87 -2.32 -13.91
C ALA A 158 1.31 -3.07 -12.64
N VAL A 159 2.00 -2.36 -11.75
CA VAL A 159 2.55 -2.94 -10.53
C VAL A 159 2.08 -2.20 -9.29
N SER A 160 1.61 -2.98 -8.32
CA SER A 160 1.39 -2.54 -6.94
C SER A 160 2.14 -3.47 -6.02
N CYS A 161 2.99 -2.93 -5.17
CA CYS A 161 3.82 -3.70 -4.25
C CYS A 161 4.15 -2.87 -3.02
N VAL A 162 4.68 -3.53 -2.00
CA VAL A 162 5.26 -2.85 -0.84
C VAL A 162 6.77 -3.06 -0.85
N ILE A 163 7.49 -2.02 -0.51
CA ILE A 163 8.96 -2.01 -0.50
C ILE A 163 9.39 -1.52 0.88
N SER A 164 10.29 -2.26 1.52
CA SER A 164 10.92 -1.82 2.77
C SER A 164 11.74 -0.56 2.52
N MET A 165 11.66 0.41 3.44
CA MET A 165 12.49 1.63 3.39
C MET A 165 13.99 1.35 3.52
N ASN A 166 14.37 0.12 3.89
CA ASN A 166 15.76 -0.35 3.94
C ASN A 166 16.14 -1.17 2.71
N ALA A 167 15.31 -1.23 1.66
CA ALA A 167 15.59 -2.00 0.47
C ALA A 167 16.81 -1.45 -0.27
N ALA A 168 17.65 -2.34 -0.75
CA ALA A 168 18.83 -1.95 -1.54
C ALA A 168 18.38 -1.29 -2.86
N GLY A 169 18.87 -0.08 -3.12
CA GLY A 169 18.57 0.67 -4.34
C GLY A 169 17.35 1.60 -4.24
N LEU A 170 16.74 1.73 -3.04
CA LEU A 170 15.69 2.72 -2.77
C LEU A 170 16.30 4.10 -2.50
#